data_3649d56229fb58b82d5f2f2565d229d5
#
_entry.id   3649d56229fb58b82d5f2f2565d229d5
#
_cell.length_a   1.000
_cell.length_b   1.000
_cell.length_c   1.000
_cell.angle_alpha   90.00
_cell.angle_beta   90.00
_cell.angle_gamma   90.00
#
_symmetry.space_group_name_H-M   'P 1'
#
loop_
_entity.id
_entity.type
_entity.pdbx_description
1 polymer ?
#
loop_
_entity_poly.entity_id
_entity_poly.type
_entity_poly.pdbx_seq_one_letter_code
_entity_poly.pdbx_strand_id
1 'polypeptide(L)'
;MIVGSGMKYKISDALTILVTRPALETFRAFNATCTHAGCIVTGIREEQIVCGCHGARFDTDSGEPQSGPARSALGKITIEVRGEDLYALI
;
A
#
# COMPACT_ATOMS: atom_id res chain seq x y z
N MET A 1 -1.00 -4.82 13.92
CA MET A 1 -1.00 -3.57 13.10
C MET A 1 -2.16 -2.68 13.55
N ILE A 2 -1.90 -1.42 13.76
CA ILE A 2 -2.90 -0.44 14.21
C ILE A 2 -3.81 -0.06 13.04
N VAL A 3 -5.11 0.07 13.29
CA VAL A 3 -6.05 0.55 12.27
C VAL A 3 -5.61 1.92 11.76
N GLY A 4 -5.63 2.11 10.45
CA GLY A 4 -5.15 3.32 9.80
C GLY A 4 -3.66 3.33 9.50
N SER A 5 -2.93 2.28 9.86
CA SER A 5 -1.49 2.17 9.64
C SER A 5 -1.17 1.27 8.45
N GLY A 6 0.11 1.18 8.13
CA GLY A 6 0.61 0.28 7.10
C GLY A 6 2.07 -0.06 7.35
N MET A 7 2.52 -1.15 6.75
CA MET A 7 3.91 -1.60 6.83
C MET A 7 4.39 -2.04 5.46
N LYS A 8 5.63 -1.72 5.16
CA LYS A 8 6.28 -2.14 3.92
C LYS A 8 7.11 -3.41 4.16
N TYR A 9 7.05 -4.32 3.21
CA TYR A 9 7.84 -5.55 3.23
C TYR A 9 8.55 -5.71 1.89
N LYS A 10 9.86 -5.81 1.91
CA LYS A 10 10.63 -6.11 0.71
C LYS A 10 10.63 -7.62 0.49
N ILE A 11 9.94 -8.05 -0.55
CA ILE A 11 9.82 -9.47 -0.88
C ILE A 11 11.01 -9.94 -1.70
N SER A 12 11.46 -9.10 -2.64
CA SER A 12 12.61 -9.37 -3.49
C SER A 12 13.19 -8.05 -3.96
N ASP A 13 14.28 -8.10 -4.74
CA ASP A 13 14.85 -6.88 -5.33
C ASP A 13 13.87 -6.20 -6.28
N ALA A 14 12.92 -6.95 -6.83
CA ALA A 14 11.95 -6.43 -7.79
C ALA A 14 10.59 -6.11 -7.18
N LEU A 15 10.32 -6.51 -5.93
CA LEU A 15 8.99 -6.36 -5.34
C LEU A 15 9.06 -5.94 -3.87
N THR A 16 8.48 -4.79 -3.58
CA THR A 16 8.15 -4.34 -2.23
C THR A 16 6.65 -4.22 -2.15
N ILE A 17 6.05 -4.74 -1.10
CA ILE A 17 4.61 -4.61 -0.88
C ILE A 17 4.33 -3.71 0.31
N LEU A 18 3.17 -3.05 0.28
CA LEU A 18 2.64 -2.27 1.38
C LEU A 18 1.38 -2.96 1.87
N VAL A 19 1.34 -3.33 3.14
CA VAL A 19 0.15 -3.88 3.78
C VAL A 19 -0.50 -2.77 4.59
N THR A 20 -1.80 -2.56 4.40
CA THR A 20 -2.57 -1.54 5.11
C THR A 20 -3.67 -2.20 5.94
N ARG A 21 -4.11 -1.49 6.97
CA ARG A 21 -5.26 -1.89 7.78
C ARG A 21 -6.27 -0.73 7.84
N PRO A 22 -7.09 -0.56 6.78
CA PRO A 22 -8.03 0.57 6.74
C PRO A 22 -9.17 0.45 7.75
N ALA A 23 -9.47 -0.75 8.22
CA ALA A 23 -10.48 -0.98 9.24
C ALA A 23 -10.05 -2.14 10.13
N LEU A 24 -10.76 -2.35 11.25
CA LEU A 24 -10.37 -3.32 12.28
C LEU A 24 -10.15 -4.74 11.71
N GLU A 25 -11.03 -5.20 10.84
CA GLU A 25 -10.95 -6.54 10.26
C GLU A 25 -10.57 -6.53 8.78
N THR A 26 -10.11 -5.40 8.27
CA THR A 26 -9.78 -5.24 6.85
C THR A 26 -8.29 -5.03 6.69
N PHE A 27 -7.67 -5.90 5.90
CA PHE A 27 -6.27 -5.76 5.50
C PHE A 27 -6.21 -5.73 3.99
N ARG A 28 -5.36 -4.86 3.45
CA ARG A 28 -5.11 -4.76 2.01
C ARG A 28 -3.62 -4.81 1.75
N ALA A 29 -3.23 -5.26 0.58
CA ALA A 29 -1.84 -5.23 0.16
C ALA A 29 -1.73 -4.65 -1.24
N PHE A 30 -0.67 -3.90 -1.46
CA PHE A 30 -0.43 -3.21 -2.72
C PHE A 30 1.03 -3.38 -3.11
N ASN A 31 1.29 -3.36 -4.42
CA ASN A 31 2.64 -3.15 -4.90
C ASN A 31 3.06 -1.74 -4.48
N ALA A 32 4.13 -1.64 -3.72
CA ALA A 32 4.57 -0.36 -3.15
C ALA A 32 5.24 0.56 -4.18
N THR A 33 5.38 0.13 -5.42
CA THR A 33 5.92 0.98 -6.48
C THR A 33 4.88 1.99 -6.90
N CYS A 34 5.22 3.28 -6.75
CA CYS A 34 4.35 4.38 -7.14
C CYS A 34 4.11 4.35 -8.65
N THR A 35 2.84 4.43 -9.06
CA THR A 35 2.47 4.34 -10.48
C THR A 35 2.88 5.56 -11.30
N HIS A 36 3.26 6.67 -10.66
CA HIS A 36 3.71 7.86 -11.37
C HIS A 36 5.14 7.72 -11.88
N ALA A 37 6.10 7.44 -10.97
CA ALA A 37 7.52 7.55 -11.31
C ALA A 37 8.35 6.33 -10.89
N GLY A 38 7.70 5.25 -10.45
CA GLY A 38 8.41 4.03 -10.04
C GLY A 38 9.09 4.12 -8.69
N CYS A 39 8.90 5.20 -7.94
CA CYS A 39 9.42 5.29 -6.56
C CYS A 39 8.65 4.37 -5.64
N ILE A 40 9.34 3.86 -4.62
CA ILE A 40 8.65 3.12 -3.56
C ILE A 40 7.91 4.12 -2.67
N VAL A 41 6.63 3.84 -2.38
CA VAL A 41 5.84 4.72 -1.52
C VAL A 41 6.49 4.87 -0.15
N THR A 42 6.35 6.03 0.46
CA THR A 42 6.97 6.33 1.75
C THR A 42 6.29 5.56 2.89
N GLY A 43 4.97 5.50 2.88
CA GLY A 43 4.18 4.86 3.93
C GLY A 43 2.82 5.50 4.05
N ILE A 44 2.26 5.46 5.26
CA ILE A 44 0.95 6.03 5.55
C ILE A 44 1.12 7.35 6.31
N ARG A 45 0.38 8.37 5.87
CA ARG A 45 0.29 9.65 6.57
C ARG A 45 -1.13 10.17 6.43
N GLU A 46 -1.74 10.57 7.54
CA GLU A 46 -3.11 11.10 7.56
C GLU A 46 -4.11 10.13 6.89
N GLU A 47 -3.93 8.84 7.15
CA GLU A 47 -4.76 7.75 6.61
C GLU A 47 -4.71 7.64 5.09
N GLN A 48 -3.64 8.13 4.47
CA GLN A 48 -3.40 7.98 3.03
C GLN A 48 -2.02 7.38 2.78
N ILE A 49 -1.89 6.62 1.70
CA ILE A 49 -0.59 6.15 1.24
C ILE A 49 0.10 7.31 0.55
N VAL A 50 1.31 7.64 0.99
CA VAL A 50 2.05 8.80 0.50
C VAL A 50 3.30 8.35 -0.23
N CYS A 51 3.52 8.91 -1.42
CA CYS A 51 4.78 8.78 -2.15
C CYS A 51 5.55 10.10 -2.03
N GLY A 52 6.72 10.05 -1.38
CA GLY A 52 7.53 11.25 -1.12
C GLY A 52 8.25 11.81 -2.33
N CYS A 53 8.29 11.09 -3.46
CA CYS A 53 8.99 11.56 -4.66
C CYS A 53 8.34 12.81 -5.25
N HIS A 54 7.03 12.79 -5.42
CA HIS A 54 6.30 13.89 -6.06
C HIS A 54 4.99 14.22 -5.32
N GLY A 55 4.81 13.72 -4.12
CA GLY A 55 3.64 14.03 -3.30
C GLY A 55 2.36 13.31 -3.72
N ALA A 56 2.46 12.24 -4.50
CA ALA A 56 1.27 11.44 -4.85
C ALA A 56 0.67 10.80 -3.59
N ARG A 57 -0.65 10.74 -3.55
CA ARG A 57 -1.39 10.13 -2.44
C ARG A 57 -2.41 9.15 -2.97
N PHE A 58 -2.59 8.04 -2.24
CA PHE A 58 -3.47 6.95 -2.62
C PHE A 58 -4.35 6.54 -1.44
N ASP A 59 -5.53 6.03 -1.74
CA ASP A 59 -6.43 5.51 -0.72
C ASP A 59 -5.89 4.21 -0.11
N THR A 60 -6.00 4.07 1.22
CA THR A 60 -5.46 2.90 1.94
C THR A 60 -6.27 1.63 1.70
N ASP A 61 -7.52 1.73 1.27
CA ASP A 61 -8.38 0.57 1.01
C ASP A 61 -8.38 0.19 -0.47
N SER A 62 -8.55 1.15 -1.36
CA SER A 62 -8.68 0.89 -2.80
C SER A 62 -7.38 1.02 -3.58
N GLY A 63 -6.40 1.77 -3.05
CA GLY A 63 -5.18 2.10 -3.78
C GLY A 63 -5.38 3.17 -4.85
N GLU A 64 -6.58 3.74 -4.96
CA GLU A 64 -6.89 4.75 -5.96
C GLU A 64 -6.11 6.05 -5.70
N PRO A 65 -5.63 6.73 -6.75
CA PRO A 65 -4.93 8.00 -6.56
C PRO A 65 -5.89 9.08 -6.08
N GLN A 66 -5.50 9.81 -5.04
CA GLN A 66 -6.33 10.86 -4.43
C GLN A 66 -5.78 12.25 -4.69
N SER A 67 -4.48 12.37 -4.87
CA SER A 67 -3.87 13.65 -5.22
C SER A 67 -2.47 13.44 -5.77
N GLY A 68 -1.90 14.50 -6.30
CA GLY A 68 -0.57 14.48 -6.88
C GLY A 68 -0.58 14.01 -8.33
N PRO A 69 0.59 13.70 -8.89
CA PRO A 69 0.72 13.42 -10.32
C PRO A 69 0.27 12.00 -10.73
N ALA A 70 0.10 11.07 -9.79
CA ALA A 70 -0.31 9.70 -10.13
C ALA A 70 -1.74 9.67 -10.68
N ARG A 71 -1.94 8.91 -11.75
CA ARG A 71 -3.25 8.79 -12.43
C ARG A 71 -3.80 7.39 -12.38
N SER A 72 -3.03 6.43 -11.90
CA SER A 72 -3.44 5.03 -11.83
C SER A 72 -3.33 4.53 -10.40
N ALA A 73 -4.23 3.62 -10.02
CA ALA A 73 -4.20 2.99 -8.71
C ALA A 73 -2.92 2.16 -8.54
N LEU A 74 -2.50 1.97 -7.28
CA LEU A 74 -1.45 1.03 -6.96
C LEU A 74 -1.90 -0.39 -7.31
N GLY A 75 -0.99 -1.22 -7.79
CA GLY A 75 -1.29 -2.63 -8.07
C GLY A 75 -1.73 -3.35 -6.81
N LYS A 76 -2.85 -4.04 -6.86
CA LYS A 76 -3.38 -4.79 -5.72
C LYS A 76 -2.73 -6.17 -5.64
N ILE A 77 -2.46 -6.60 -4.41
CA ILE A 77 -1.95 -7.93 -4.12
C ILE A 77 -2.97 -8.61 -3.22
N THR A 78 -3.39 -9.81 -3.60
CA THR A 78 -4.34 -10.58 -2.81
C THR A 78 -3.66 -11.04 -1.54
N ILE A 79 -4.33 -10.84 -0.39
CA ILE A 79 -3.86 -11.37 0.87
C ILE A 79 -4.94 -12.24 1.51
N GLU A 80 -4.50 -13.18 2.32
CA GLU A 80 -5.37 -14.08 3.05
C GLU A 80 -5.01 -14.00 4.52
N VAL A 81 -6.03 -13.88 5.37
CA VAL A 81 -5.86 -13.89 6.82
C VAL A 81 -6.11 -15.30 7.33
N ARG A 82 -5.13 -15.86 8.05
CA ARG A 82 -5.23 -17.19 8.66
C ARG A 82 -4.84 -17.07 10.13
N GLY A 83 -5.84 -17.02 11.01
CA GLY A 83 -5.59 -16.80 12.43
C GLY A 83 -4.96 -15.42 12.64
N GLU A 84 -3.74 -15.39 13.16
CA GLU A 84 -2.99 -14.15 13.39
C GLU A 84 -2.02 -13.81 12.27
N ASP A 85 -1.97 -14.63 11.21
CA ASP A 85 -1.01 -14.46 10.13
C ASP A 85 -1.68 -13.92 8.87
N LEU A 86 -0.89 -13.16 8.10
CA LEU A 86 -1.28 -12.65 6.80
C LEU A 86 -0.39 -13.29 5.73
N TYR A 87 -1.01 -13.80 4.68
CA TYR A 87 -0.31 -14.41 3.55
C TYR A 87 -0.57 -13.60 2.29
N ALA A 88 0.48 -13.15 1.63
CA ALA A 88 0.38 -12.50 0.34
C ALA A 88 0.46 -13.56 -0.76
N LEU A 89 -0.53 -13.57 -1.64
CA LEU A 89 -0.61 -14.52 -2.76
C LEU A 89 0.09 -13.91 -3.97
N ILE A 90 1.38 -14.13 -4.05
CA ILE A 90 2.23 -13.56 -5.10
C ILE A 90 3.01 -14.63 -5.86
#